data_04df87de7eb0fda9371302c084e3a51e
#
_entry.id   04df87de7eb0fda9371302c084e3a51e
#
_cell.length_a   1.000
_cell.length_b   1.000
_cell.length_c   1.000
_cell.angle_alpha   90.00
_cell.angle_beta   90.00
_cell.angle_gamma   90.00
#
_symmetry.space_group_name_H-M   'P 1'
#
loop_
_entity.id
_entity.type
_entity.pdbx_description
1 polymer ?
#
loop_
_entity_poly.entity_id
_entity_poly.type
_entity_poly.pdbx_seq_one_letter_code
_entity_poly.pdbx_strand_id
1 'polypeptide(L)'
;LHNHTRMWFASTWIFNLGLPWQLGAKFFFKYLFDGDAASNLLSWRWVGGLQTKGKQYLFSSSNLRKFSNNRFHAEKISNQQIFLEESNQIPLEDEIYKNDMYPKSDNLIMFENDLHLATLKNLLASYKKVFIILLKNEQRHIKLSESVLKFKQDLVSEFIEDFDNVEQIDSYSLENIFKNINEIDIIYPGVGENYDFITEFKNLHHKKIFNLVRDEDLFAWKFAKKGFFKFKENIPKINQRILENYSKNNF
;
A
#
# COMPACT_ATOMS: atom_id res chain seq x y z
N LEU A 1 10.25 5.66 -11.20
CA LEU A 1 9.69 5.68 -12.56
C LEU A 1 8.51 6.66 -12.62
N HIS A 2 8.58 7.65 -13.53
CA HIS A 2 7.54 8.68 -13.66
C HIS A 2 6.16 8.08 -14.03
N ASN A 3 5.08 8.68 -13.54
CA ASN A 3 3.72 8.15 -13.69
C ASN A 3 3.31 7.90 -15.16
N HIS A 4 3.56 8.84 -16.08
CA HIS A 4 3.27 8.64 -17.51
C HIS A 4 4.02 7.43 -18.07
N THR A 5 5.28 7.23 -17.69
CA THR A 5 6.07 6.07 -18.15
C THR A 5 5.48 4.76 -17.64
N ARG A 6 4.95 4.74 -16.41
CA ARG A 6 4.25 3.55 -15.89
C ARG A 6 2.99 3.23 -16.70
N MET A 7 2.22 4.25 -17.05
CA MET A 7 1.02 4.09 -17.87
C MET A 7 1.37 3.62 -19.29
N TRP A 8 2.43 4.16 -19.90
CA TRP A 8 2.90 3.71 -21.22
C TRP A 8 3.39 2.28 -21.18
N PHE A 9 4.17 1.94 -20.17
CA PHE A 9 4.65 0.57 -19.97
C PHE A 9 3.48 -0.42 -19.86
N ALA A 10 2.51 -0.12 -18.99
CA ALA A 10 1.36 -0.99 -18.78
C ALA A 10 0.50 -1.11 -20.05
N SER A 11 0.27 -0.02 -20.78
CA SER A 11 -0.45 -0.04 -22.05
C SER A 11 0.29 -0.86 -23.11
N THR A 12 1.61 -0.68 -23.23
CA THR A 12 2.43 -1.45 -24.16
C THR A 12 2.42 -2.94 -23.80
N TRP A 13 2.56 -3.25 -22.51
CA TRP A 13 2.51 -4.63 -22.00
C TRP A 13 1.21 -5.33 -22.39
N ILE A 14 0.08 -4.68 -22.15
CA ILE A 14 -1.25 -5.26 -22.37
C ILE A 14 -1.60 -5.28 -23.87
N PHE A 15 -1.53 -4.13 -24.54
CA PHE A 15 -2.16 -3.93 -25.84
C PHE A 15 -1.22 -4.07 -27.04
N ASN A 16 0.09 -3.95 -26.84
CA ASN A 16 1.05 -4.18 -27.93
C ASN A 16 1.68 -5.56 -27.84
N LEU A 17 2.04 -6.00 -26.64
CA LEU A 17 2.67 -7.30 -26.43
C LEU A 17 1.65 -8.43 -26.15
N GLY A 18 0.40 -8.10 -25.85
CA GLY A 18 -0.64 -9.09 -25.54
C GLY A 18 -0.39 -9.88 -24.27
N LEU A 19 0.36 -9.30 -23.32
CA LEU A 19 0.74 -10.00 -22.08
C LEU A 19 -0.31 -9.81 -20.97
N PRO A 20 -0.49 -10.82 -20.10
CA PRO A 20 -1.39 -10.71 -18.96
C PRO A 20 -1.02 -9.54 -18.05
N TRP A 21 -1.97 -8.67 -17.76
CA TRP A 21 -1.76 -7.48 -16.93
C TRP A 21 -1.29 -7.82 -15.51
N GLN A 22 -1.74 -8.96 -14.97
CA GLN A 22 -1.36 -9.44 -13.64
C GLN A 22 0.15 -9.69 -13.53
N LEU A 23 0.77 -10.20 -14.59
CA LEU A 23 2.23 -10.39 -14.62
C LEU A 23 2.97 -9.06 -14.64
N GLY A 24 2.44 -8.06 -15.35
CA GLY A 24 2.99 -6.71 -15.35
C GLY A 24 2.85 -6.02 -13.99
N ALA A 25 1.70 -6.16 -13.33
CA ALA A 25 1.49 -5.68 -11.97
C ALA A 25 2.46 -6.34 -10.97
N LYS A 26 2.65 -7.66 -11.07
CA LYS A 26 3.63 -8.41 -10.28
C LYS A 26 5.06 -7.93 -10.54
N PHE A 27 5.41 -7.64 -11.79
CA PHE A 27 6.72 -7.10 -12.17
C PHE A 27 6.97 -5.74 -11.51
N PHE A 28 6.01 -4.83 -11.55
CA PHE A 28 6.11 -3.53 -10.89
C PHE A 28 6.24 -3.67 -9.37
N PHE A 29 5.41 -4.48 -8.74
CA PHE A 29 5.48 -4.70 -7.31
C PHE A 29 6.85 -5.23 -6.87
N LYS A 30 7.44 -6.13 -7.67
CA LYS A 30 8.75 -6.72 -7.38
C LYS A 30 9.91 -5.72 -7.46
N TYR A 31 9.87 -4.75 -8.39
CA TYR A 31 11.04 -3.95 -8.75
C TYR A 31 10.92 -2.46 -8.43
N LEU A 32 9.73 -1.93 -8.14
CA LEU A 32 9.56 -0.53 -7.80
C LEU A 32 9.68 -0.31 -6.30
N PHE A 33 10.46 0.68 -5.89
CA PHE A 33 10.68 1.02 -4.47
C PHE A 33 9.41 1.49 -3.77
N ASP A 34 8.52 2.15 -4.49
CA ASP A 34 7.21 2.61 -4.06
C ASP A 34 6.07 1.63 -4.38
N GLY A 35 6.40 0.33 -4.50
CA GLY A 35 5.43 -0.72 -4.79
C GLY A 35 4.44 -0.89 -3.63
N ASP A 36 3.20 -0.41 -3.83
CA ASP A 36 2.07 -0.62 -2.94
C ASP A 36 1.08 -1.59 -3.57
N ALA A 37 0.57 -2.55 -2.80
CA ALA A 37 -0.27 -3.61 -3.33
C ALA A 37 -1.58 -3.09 -3.94
N ALA A 38 -2.26 -2.15 -3.25
CA ALA A 38 -3.54 -1.63 -3.70
C ALA A 38 -3.38 -0.67 -4.89
N SER A 39 -2.52 0.35 -4.77
CA SER A 39 -2.37 1.36 -5.82
C SER A 39 -1.78 0.78 -7.09
N ASN A 40 -0.85 -0.17 -6.99
CA ASN A 40 -0.27 -0.87 -8.14
C ASN A 40 -1.34 -1.67 -8.90
N LEU A 41 -2.10 -2.53 -8.21
CA LEU A 41 -3.15 -3.33 -8.85
C LEU A 41 -4.24 -2.45 -9.46
N LEU A 42 -4.72 -1.44 -8.74
CA LEU A 42 -5.75 -0.53 -9.23
C LEU A 42 -5.29 0.27 -10.45
N SER A 43 -4.01 0.68 -10.49
CA SER A 43 -3.45 1.40 -11.64
C SER A 43 -3.36 0.53 -12.89
N TRP A 44 -2.92 -0.72 -12.77
CA TRP A 44 -2.90 -1.68 -13.88
C TRP A 44 -4.31 -2.00 -14.38
N ARG A 45 -5.27 -2.19 -13.47
CA ARG A 45 -6.69 -2.40 -13.79
C ARG A 45 -7.31 -1.21 -14.51
N TRP A 46 -6.91 0.01 -14.11
CA TRP A 46 -7.35 1.23 -14.78
C TRP A 46 -6.85 1.30 -16.22
N VAL A 47 -5.55 1.03 -16.46
CA VAL A 47 -4.99 0.99 -17.82
C VAL A 47 -5.71 -0.07 -18.67
N GLY A 48 -5.98 -1.24 -18.11
CA GLY A 48 -6.65 -2.34 -18.78
C GLY A 48 -8.16 -2.13 -19.03
N GLY A 49 -8.77 -1.08 -18.45
CA GLY A 49 -10.22 -0.81 -18.61
C GLY A 49 -11.12 -1.67 -17.71
N LEU A 50 -10.55 -2.33 -16.70
CA LEU A 50 -11.31 -3.15 -15.74
C LEU A 50 -11.98 -2.30 -14.66
N GLN A 51 -11.31 -1.24 -14.20
CA GLN A 51 -11.85 -0.34 -13.17
C GLN A 51 -13.01 0.51 -13.68
N THR A 52 -12.95 0.95 -14.94
CA THR A 52 -14.04 1.63 -15.63
C THR A 52 -14.29 0.88 -16.91
N LYS A 53 -15.34 0.06 -16.94
CA LYS A 53 -15.65 -0.85 -18.04
C LYS A 53 -15.59 -0.14 -19.40
N GLY A 54 -14.75 -0.67 -20.30
CA GLY A 54 -14.59 -0.17 -21.67
C GLY A 54 -13.74 1.09 -21.83
N LYS A 55 -13.18 1.67 -20.74
CA LYS A 55 -12.27 2.83 -20.81
C LYS A 55 -10.82 2.39 -20.61
N GLN A 56 -10.20 1.98 -21.69
CA GLN A 56 -8.79 1.58 -21.71
C GLN A 56 -7.89 2.80 -21.90
N TYR A 57 -6.69 2.77 -21.30
CA TYR A 57 -5.65 3.74 -21.59
C TYR A 57 -4.73 3.17 -22.69
N LEU A 58 -4.83 3.71 -23.88
CA LEU A 58 -4.01 3.28 -25.01
C LEU A 58 -2.85 4.26 -25.22
N PHE A 59 -1.63 3.74 -25.18
CA PHE A 59 -0.44 4.48 -25.52
C PHE A 59 -0.44 4.87 -26.99
N SER A 60 -0.09 6.13 -27.30
CA SER A 60 -0.13 6.65 -28.65
C SER A 60 1.15 7.39 -29.06
N SER A 61 1.45 7.40 -30.36
CA SER A 61 2.59 8.15 -30.91
C SER A 61 2.52 9.65 -30.62
N SER A 62 1.31 10.23 -30.54
CA SER A 62 1.11 11.64 -30.18
C SER A 62 1.47 11.89 -28.71
N ASN A 63 1.10 10.99 -27.79
CA ASN A 63 1.50 11.09 -26.40
C ASN A 63 3.02 10.96 -26.23
N LEU A 64 3.64 10.01 -26.95
CA LEU A 64 5.09 9.84 -26.93
C LEU A 64 5.81 11.12 -27.34
N ARG A 65 5.44 11.71 -28.47
CA ARG A 65 6.03 12.97 -28.94
C ARG A 65 5.83 14.12 -27.96
N LYS A 66 4.60 14.32 -27.49
CA LYS A 66 4.24 15.42 -26.59
C LYS A 66 5.05 15.39 -25.29
N PHE A 67 5.12 14.22 -24.61
CA PHE A 67 5.73 14.11 -23.28
C PHE A 67 7.22 13.76 -23.29
N SER A 68 7.80 13.48 -24.46
CA SER A 68 9.25 13.33 -24.63
C SER A 68 9.91 14.57 -25.25
N ASN A 69 9.18 15.67 -25.42
CA ASN A 69 9.65 16.85 -26.17
C ASN A 69 10.21 16.49 -27.56
N ASN A 70 9.52 15.62 -28.27
CA ASN A 70 9.94 15.07 -29.57
C ASN A 70 11.26 14.28 -29.57
N ARG A 71 11.78 13.86 -28.42
CA ARG A 71 13.00 13.02 -28.35
C ARG A 71 12.79 11.62 -28.92
N PHE A 72 11.56 11.09 -28.78
CA PHE A 72 11.21 9.76 -29.24
C PHE A 72 10.08 9.84 -30.25
N HIS A 73 10.26 9.12 -31.34
CA HIS A 73 9.27 9.00 -32.41
C HIS A 73 8.92 7.53 -32.59
N ALA A 74 7.62 7.24 -32.67
CA ALA A 74 7.11 5.97 -33.15
C ALA A 74 6.18 6.30 -34.31
N GLU A 75 6.48 5.80 -35.49
CA GLU A 75 5.69 6.08 -36.69
C GLU A 75 4.29 5.48 -36.56
N LYS A 76 4.18 4.28 -36.00
CA LYS A 76 2.93 3.61 -35.79
C LYS A 76 2.97 2.74 -34.55
N ILE A 77 2.05 3.00 -33.62
CA ILE A 77 1.79 2.12 -32.46
C ILE A 77 0.51 1.37 -32.77
N SER A 78 0.63 0.06 -32.96
CA SER A 78 -0.51 -0.81 -33.20
C SER A 78 -0.99 -1.35 -31.85
N ASN A 79 -2.17 -0.90 -31.42
CA ASN A 79 -2.83 -1.45 -30.25
C ASN A 79 -3.76 -2.59 -30.67
N GLN A 80 -3.63 -3.74 -30.03
CA GLN A 80 -4.56 -4.83 -30.17
C GLN A 80 -5.87 -4.48 -29.45
N GLN A 81 -7.01 -4.85 -30.03
CA GLN A 81 -8.29 -4.75 -29.34
C GLN A 81 -8.42 -5.93 -28.39
N ILE A 82 -7.92 -5.74 -27.16
CA ILE A 82 -8.02 -6.74 -26.09
C ILE A 82 -9.04 -6.24 -25.09
N PHE A 83 -10.10 -6.99 -24.89
CA PHE A 83 -11.09 -6.74 -23.84
C PHE A 83 -10.79 -7.65 -22.66
N LEU A 84 -10.46 -7.03 -21.55
CA LEU A 84 -10.24 -7.76 -20.30
C LEU A 84 -11.58 -7.91 -19.57
N GLU A 85 -11.84 -9.10 -19.09
CA GLU A 85 -13.02 -9.40 -18.27
C GLU A 85 -12.56 -10.01 -16.94
N GLU A 86 -13.26 -9.69 -15.88
CA GLU A 86 -13.13 -10.34 -14.59
C GLU A 86 -14.43 -11.03 -14.24
N SER A 87 -14.31 -12.30 -13.88
CA SER A 87 -15.47 -13.16 -13.56
C SER A 87 -16.04 -12.92 -12.16
N ASN A 88 -15.25 -12.33 -11.25
CA ASN A 88 -15.62 -12.18 -9.84
C ASN A 88 -15.74 -10.71 -9.46
N GLN A 89 -16.91 -10.34 -8.92
CA GLN A 89 -17.05 -9.10 -8.16
C GLN A 89 -16.36 -9.30 -6.80
N ILE A 90 -15.38 -8.44 -6.49
CA ILE A 90 -14.76 -8.42 -5.18
C ILE A 90 -15.76 -7.73 -4.23
N PRO A 91 -16.26 -8.42 -3.19
CA PRO A 91 -17.16 -7.79 -2.23
C PRO A 91 -16.43 -6.64 -1.51
N LEU A 92 -17.17 -5.56 -1.23
CA LEU A 92 -16.68 -4.50 -0.36
C LEU A 92 -16.79 -5.01 1.08
N GLU A 93 -15.65 -5.18 1.74
CA GLU A 93 -15.62 -5.53 3.16
C GLU A 93 -15.80 -4.27 4.01
N ASP A 94 -16.92 -4.21 4.73
CA ASP A 94 -17.19 -3.11 5.67
C ASP A 94 -16.47 -3.29 7.03
N GLU A 95 -15.67 -4.34 7.21
CA GLU A 95 -15.00 -4.66 8.49
C GLU A 95 -13.95 -3.61 8.91
N ILE A 96 -13.40 -2.87 7.97
CA ILE A 96 -12.42 -1.80 8.21
C ILE A 96 -12.97 -0.72 9.16
N TYR A 97 -14.28 -0.51 9.19
CA TYR A 97 -14.93 0.48 10.06
C TYR A 97 -15.07 0.07 11.53
N LYS A 98 -14.73 -1.16 11.88
CA LYS A 98 -14.83 -1.70 13.26
C LYS A 98 -13.53 -1.55 14.06
N ASN A 99 -12.52 -0.91 13.49
CA ASN A 99 -11.20 -0.77 14.09
C ASN A 99 -11.16 0.34 15.14
N ASP A 100 -10.29 0.18 16.11
CA ASP A 100 -10.11 1.13 17.20
C ASP A 100 -9.18 2.28 16.79
N MET A 101 -9.50 3.47 17.30
CA MET A 101 -8.65 4.66 17.14
C MET A 101 -7.69 4.87 18.32
N TYR A 102 -7.85 4.11 19.41
CA TYR A 102 -7.11 4.32 20.65
C TYR A 102 -6.32 3.08 21.05
N PRO A 103 -5.09 3.28 21.58
CA PRO A 103 -4.27 2.20 22.13
C PRO A 103 -5.01 1.37 23.18
N LYS A 104 -4.83 0.05 23.14
CA LYS A 104 -5.39 -0.93 24.09
C LYS A 104 -4.32 -1.75 24.79
N SER A 105 -3.07 -1.70 24.29
CA SER A 105 -1.95 -2.46 24.79
C SER A 105 -0.77 -1.53 25.10
N ASP A 106 0.17 -2.01 25.91
CA ASP A 106 1.45 -1.35 26.13
C ASP A 106 2.46 -1.60 24.99
N ASN A 107 2.15 -2.47 24.06
CA ASN A 107 3.02 -2.87 22.97
C ASN A 107 2.36 -2.71 21.62
N LEU A 108 3.16 -2.34 20.61
CA LEU A 108 2.72 -2.07 19.26
C LEU A 108 3.50 -2.87 18.23
N ILE A 109 2.81 -3.36 17.22
CA ILE A 109 3.40 -3.86 15.97
C ILE A 109 3.16 -2.83 14.86
N MET A 110 4.15 -2.64 14.01
CA MET A 110 4.01 -1.93 12.74
C MET A 110 4.85 -2.60 11.66
N PHE A 111 4.60 -2.23 10.41
CA PHE A 111 5.33 -2.72 9.25
C PHE A 111 6.08 -1.59 8.55
N GLU A 112 7.01 -1.97 7.71
CA GLU A 112 7.89 -1.07 6.94
C GLU A 112 7.18 -0.13 5.97
N ASN A 113 5.90 -0.31 5.75
CA ASN A 113 5.11 0.51 4.82
C ASN A 113 4.51 1.77 5.47
N ASP A 114 4.67 1.99 6.76
CA ASP A 114 4.15 3.15 7.47
C ASP A 114 5.19 3.71 8.47
N LEU A 115 6.22 4.38 7.96
CA LEU A 115 7.34 4.94 8.72
C LEU A 115 7.32 6.49 8.73
N HIS A 116 6.13 7.10 8.78
CA HIS A 116 6.02 8.56 8.74
C HIS A 116 6.23 9.18 10.12
N LEU A 117 7.48 9.59 10.41
CA LEU A 117 7.93 10.10 11.70
C LEU A 117 7.04 11.21 12.28
N ALA A 118 6.67 12.21 11.48
CA ALA A 118 5.91 13.35 11.95
C ALA A 118 4.51 12.99 12.51
N THR A 119 3.88 11.94 11.99
CA THR A 119 2.56 11.49 12.47
C THR A 119 2.64 10.46 13.59
N LEU A 120 3.75 9.72 13.67
CA LEU A 120 3.87 8.58 14.57
C LEU A 120 4.59 8.89 15.87
N LYS A 121 5.44 9.92 15.92
CA LYS A 121 6.33 10.20 17.05
C LYS A 121 5.63 10.16 18.42
N ASN A 122 4.54 10.89 18.56
CA ASN A 122 3.80 10.95 19.84
C ASN A 122 3.11 9.61 20.16
N LEU A 123 2.57 8.94 19.14
CA LEU A 123 1.95 7.63 19.30
C LEU A 123 2.99 6.62 19.78
N LEU A 124 4.14 6.50 19.09
CA LEU A 124 5.18 5.52 19.42
C LEU A 124 5.76 5.76 20.81
N ALA A 125 5.94 7.01 21.22
CA ALA A 125 6.43 7.37 22.56
C ALA A 125 5.46 6.94 23.68
N SER A 126 4.19 6.69 23.40
CA SER A 126 3.21 6.23 24.39
C SER A 126 3.28 4.73 24.69
N TYR A 127 3.97 3.96 23.85
CA TYR A 127 4.13 2.51 24.02
C TYR A 127 5.41 2.17 24.79
N LYS A 128 5.36 1.09 25.55
CA LYS A 128 6.55 0.53 26.21
C LYS A 128 7.50 -0.06 25.20
N LYS A 129 6.97 -0.78 24.20
CA LYS A 129 7.72 -1.39 23.12
C LYS A 129 6.98 -1.31 21.81
N VAL A 130 7.73 -1.03 20.75
CA VAL A 130 7.25 -1.00 19.37
C VAL A 130 8.10 -1.97 18.54
N PHE A 131 7.45 -2.88 17.84
CA PHE A 131 8.09 -3.89 17.02
C PHE A 131 7.83 -3.59 15.54
N ILE A 132 8.88 -3.37 14.76
CA ILE A 132 8.78 -3.24 13.31
C ILE A 132 9.07 -4.58 12.65
N ILE A 133 8.16 -5.03 11.80
CA ILE A 133 8.31 -6.26 11.02
C ILE A 133 8.59 -5.89 9.56
N LEU A 134 9.68 -6.42 9.02
CA LEU A 134 9.94 -6.47 7.59
C LEU A 134 9.88 -7.94 7.15
N LEU A 135 8.86 -8.29 6.33
CA LEU A 135 8.70 -9.64 5.84
C LEU A 135 9.85 -10.06 4.93
N LYS A 136 10.35 -11.27 5.14
CA LYS A 136 11.32 -11.91 4.25
C LYS A 136 10.65 -12.44 2.98
N ASN A 137 11.43 -12.65 1.93
CA ASN A 137 10.92 -13.16 0.65
C ASN A 137 10.25 -14.54 0.75
N GLU A 138 10.62 -15.35 1.74
CA GLU A 138 10.03 -16.67 2.01
C GLU A 138 8.58 -16.58 2.51
N GLN A 139 8.21 -15.42 3.07
CA GLN A 139 6.89 -15.14 3.62
C GLN A 139 6.01 -14.29 2.67
N ARG A 140 6.53 -13.98 1.48
CA ARG A 140 5.83 -13.15 0.49
C ARG A 140 5.26 -13.98 -0.65
N HIS A 141 4.05 -13.68 -1.06
CA HIS A 141 3.47 -14.23 -2.29
C HIS A 141 4.21 -13.73 -3.53
N ILE A 142 4.70 -12.49 -3.47
CA ILE A 142 5.52 -11.89 -4.53
C ILE A 142 6.90 -11.57 -3.95
N LYS A 143 7.90 -12.34 -4.35
CA LYS A 143 9.29 -12.09 -3.95
C LYS A 143 9.76 -10.74 -4.51
N LEU A 144 10.16 -9.84 -3.62
CA LEU A 144 10.75 -8.55 -3.97
C LEU A 144 12.19 -8.73 -4.48
N SER A 145 12.67 -7.79 -5.29
CA SER A 145 14.08 -7.76 -5.68
C SER A 145 14.97 -7.41 -4.49
N GLU A 146 16.23 -7.82 -4.53
CA GLU A 146 17.20 -7.50 -3.46
C GLU A 146 17.34 -6.00 -3.24
N SER A 147 17.31 -5.20 -4.29
CA SER A 147 17.38 -3.73 -4.19
C SER A 147 16.18 -3.13 -3.46
N VAL A 148 14.97 -3.67 -3.69
CA VAL A 148 13.75 -3.22 -2.98
C VAL A 148 13.80 -3.64 -1.52
N LEU A 149 14.20 -4.88 -1.22
CA LEU A 149 14.36 -5.34 0.16
C LEU A 149 15.40 -4.52 0.91
N LYS A 150 16.55 -4.27 0.27
CA LYS A 150 17.59 -3.43 0.87
C LYS A 150 17.08 -2.01 1.15
N PHE A 151 16.39 -1.40 0.20
CA PHE A 151 15.80 -0.07 0.38
C PHE A 151 14.84 -0.03 1.57
N LYS A 152 13.94 -1.01 1.70
CA LYS A 152 13.02 -1.12 2.83
C LYS A 152 13.78 -1.35 4.15
N GLN A 153 14.82 -2.17 4.14
CA GLN A 153 15.67 -2.40 5.32
C GLN A 153 16.40 -1.11 5.75
N ASP A 154 16.95 -0.37 4.80
CA ASP A 154 17.65 0.89 5.07
C ASP A 154 16.68 1.92 5.69
N LEU A 155 15.43 2.02 5.18
CA LEU A 155 14.39 2.89 5.76
C LEU A 155 14.01 2.50 7.19
N VAL A 156 13.86 1.21 7.47
CA VAL A 156 13.56 0.72 8.83
C VAL A 156 14.72 1.03 9.77
N SER A 157 15.97 0.80 9.33
CA SER A 157 17.15 1.07 10.13
C SER A 157 17.28 2.54 10.50
N GLU A 158 17.09 3.45 9.53
CA GLU A 158 17.11 4.90 9.75
C GLU A 158 15.99 5.33 10.71
N PHE A 159 14.77 4.80 10.53
CA PHE A 159 13.63 5.14 11.37
C PHE A 159 13.83 4.76 12.84
N ILE A 160 14.44 3.62 13.12
CA ILE A 160 14.66 3.12 14.49
C ILE A 160 15.61 4.03 15.27
N GLU A 161 16.59 4.68 14.61
CA GLU A 161 17.56 5.56 15.25
C GLU A 161 16.93 6.74 16.02
N ASP A 162 15.69 7.11 15.67
CA ASP A 162 14.95 8.20 16.31
C ASP A 162 14.24 7.80 17.61
N PHE A 163 14.30 6.51 18.04
CA PHE A 163 13.49 6.01 19.14
C PHE A 163 14.23 4.98 20.02
N ASP A 164 14.14 5.14 21.34
CA ASP A 164 14.71 4.19 22.29
C ASP A 164 13.85 2.92 22.52
N ASN A 165 12.56 3.00 22.20
CA ASN A 165 11.59 1.93 22.47
C ASN A 165 11.14 1.18 21.20
N VAL A 166 11.73 1.48 20.04
CA VAL A 166 11.43 0.85 18.76
C VAL A 166 12.54 -0.11 18.37
N GLU A 167 12.17 -1.32 18.02
CA GLU A 167 13.11 -2.35 17.55
C GLU A 167 12.58 -3.10 16.34
N GLN A 168 13.46 -3.42 15.40
CA GLN A 168 13.13 -4.33 14.33
C GLN A 168 13.17 -5.76 14.83
N ILE A 169 12.14 -6.53 14.52
CA ILE A 169 12.11 -7.95 14.83
C ILE A 169 12.01 -8.78 13.53
N ASP A 170 12.54 -9.98 13.61
CA ASP A 170 12.26 -11.01 12.61
C ASP A 170 10.82 -11.50 12.79
N SER A 171 10.11 -11.66 11.71
CA SER A 171 8.73 -12.17 11.72
C SER A 171 8.57 -13.54 12.39
N TYR A 172 9.61 -14.40 12.33
CA TYR A 172 9.64 -15.67 13.08
C TYR A 172 9.76 -15.49 14.60
N SER A 173 10.25 -14.32 15.04
CA SER A 173 10.34 -14.00 16.47
C SER A 173 9.02 -13.59 17.09
N LEU A 174 7.97 -13.36 16.27
CA LEU A 174 6.67 -12.90 16.73
C LEU A 174 6.02 -13.87 17.70
N GLU A 175 6.14 -15.18 17.48
CA GLU A 175 5.65 -16.20 18.40
C GLU A 175 6.29 -16.10 19.79
N ASN A 176 7.59 -15.82 19.85
CA ASN A 176 8.30 -15.69 21.12
C ASN A 176 7.87 -14.44 21.89
N ILE A 177 7.60 -13.35 21.19
CA ILE A 177 7.06 -12.11 21.77
C ILE A 177 5.69 -12.41 22.40
N PHE A 178 4.82 -13.10 21.68
CA PHE A 178 3.51 -13.45 22.18
C PHE A 178 3.48 -14.53 23.29
N LYS A 179 4.59 -15.18 23.61
CA LYS A 179 4.65 -16.03 24.83
C LYS A 179 4.47 -15.20 26.11
N ASN A 180 4.94 -13.95 26.08
CA ASN A 180 4.93 -13.05 27.24
C ASN A 180 3.92 -11.90 27.12
N ILE A 181 3.28 -11.74 25.97
CA ILE A 181 2.33 -10.68 25.67
C ILE A 181 1.03 -11.33 25.17
N ASN A 182 -0.09 -11.05 25.86
CA ASN A 182 -1.40 -11.61 25.51
C ASN A 182 -2.17 -10.72 24.51
N GLU A 183 -1.92 -9.42 24.56
CA GLU A 183 -2.63 -8.41 23.80
C GLU A 183 -1.62 -7.44 23.19
N ILE A 184 -1.78 -7.09 21.92
CA ILE A 184 -0.89 -6.15 21.24
C ILE A 184 -1.70 -5.30 20.25
N ASP A 185 -1.35 -4.04 20.17
CA ASP A 185 -1.86 -3.16 19.14
C ASP A 185 -1.07 -3.32 17.84
N ILE A 186 -1.71 -3.06 16.72
CA ILE A 186 -1.05 -3.02 15.42
C ILE A 186 -1.52 -1.80 14.64
N ILE A 187 -0.58 -1.05 14.06
CA ILE A 187 -0.95 -0.07 13.04
C ILE A 187 -1.48 -0.84 11.83
N TYR A 188 -2.71 -0.52 11.41
CA TYR A 188 -3.34 -1.19 10.28
C TYR A 188 -2.44 -1.10 9.03
N PRO A 189 -1.93 -2.22 8.52
CA PRO A 189 -0.89 -2.19 7.49
C PRO A 189 -1.43 -1.94 6.07
N GLY A 190 -2.74 -1.68 5.94
CA GLY A 190 -3.39 -1.64 4.63
C GLY A 190 -3.56 -3.03 4.02
N VAL A 191 -4.16 -3.09 2.83
CA VAL A 191 -4.33 -4.36 2.11
C VAL A 191 -3.01 -4.82 1.50
N GLY A 192 -2.76 -6.13 1.51
CA GLY A 192 -1.57 -6.74 0.95
C GLY A 192 -0.90 -7.74 1.88
N GLU A 193 0.34 -8.11 1.56
CA GLU A 193 1.05 -9.22 2.20
C GLU A 193 1.26 -9.04 3.72
N ASN A 194 1.46 -7.80 4.18
CA ASN A 194 1.60 -7.51 5.61
C ASN A 194 0.28 -7.77 6.36
N TYR A 195 -0.85 -7.41 5.76
CA TYR A 195 -2.17 -7.69 6.31
C TYR A 195 -2.49 -9.19 6.31
N ASP A 196 -2.17 -9.87 5.21
CA ASP A 196 -2.38 -11.31 5.08
C ASP A 196 -1.58 -12.05 6.14
N PHE A 197 -0.29 -11.72 6.30
CA PHE A 197 0.61 -12.29 7.29
C PHE A 197 0.07 -12.16 8.72
N ILE A 198 -0.32 -10.96 9.14
CA ILE A 198 -0.77 -10.76 10.53
C ILE A 198 -2.16 -11.38 10.78
N THR A 199 -3.00 -11.42 9.75
CA THR A 199 -4.33 -12.06 9.84
C THR A 199 -4.19 -13.57 9.99
N GLU A 200 -3.32 -14.19 9.21
CA GLU A 200 -2.99 -15.61 9.32
C GLU A 200 -2.38 -15.93 10.69
N PHE A 201 -1.42 -15.13 11.14
CA PHE A 201 -0.80 -15.26 12.46
C PHE A 201 -1.84 -15.19 13.59
N LYS A 202 -2.74 -14.20 13.55
CA LYS A 202 -3.82 -14.02 14.51
C LYS A 202 -4.72 -15.26 14.60
N ASN A 203 -5.11 -15.78 13.43
CA ASN A 203 -6.01 -16.94 13.36
C ASN A 203 -5.34 -18.22 13.86
N LEU A 204 -4.07 -18.45 13.50
CA LEU A 204 -3.31 -19.63 13.88
C LEU A 204 -3.03 -19.69 15.39
N HIS A 205 -2.69 -18.56 15.99
CA HIS A 205 -2.25 -18.50 17.39
C HIS A 205 -3.33 -18.00 18.37
N HIS A 206 -4.55 -17.69 17.88
CA HIS A 206 -5.68 -17.18 18.68
C HIS A 206 -5.31 -15.98 19.56
N LYS A 207 -4.45 -15.06 19.05
CA LYS A 207 -3.97 -13.91 19.80
C LYS A 207 -4.91 -12.71 19.68
N LYS A 208 -4.93 -11.88 20.72
CA LYS A 208 -5.67 -10.63 20.72
C LYS A 208 -4.81 -9.54 20.09
N ILE A 209 -5.13 -9.19 18.84
CA ILE A 209 -4.48 -8.12 18.08
C ILE A 209 -5.54 -7.07 17.77
N PHE A 210 -5.28 -5.83 18.20
CA PHE A 210 -6.17 -4.70 18.00
C PHE A 210 -5.63 -3.81 16.87
N ASN A 211 -6.41 -3.65 15.82
CA ASN A 211 -6.03 -2.79 14.70
C ASN A 211 -6.25 -1.31 15.05
N LEU A 212 -5.19 -0.53 15.04
CA LEU A 212 -5.25 0.92 15.12
C LEU A 212 -5.31 1.50 13.72
N VAL A 213 -6.30 2.35 13.49
CA VAL A 213 -6.48 3.05 12.22
C VAL A 213 -6.51 4.54 12.49
N ARG A 214 -5.80 5.31 11.69
CA ARG A 214 -5.78 6.77 11.82
C ARG A 214 -7.17 7.36 11.57
N ASP A 215 -7.52 8.39 12.33
CA ASP A 215 -8.82 9.07 12.19
C ASP A 215 -9.04 9.61 10.76
N GLU A 216 -8.00 10.15 10.15
CA GLU A 216 -8.04 10.65 8.78
C GLU A 216 -8.30 9.54 7.75
N ASP A 217 -7.78 8.34 7.94
CA ASP A 217 -8.05 7.19 7.09
C ASP A 217 -9.51 6.74 7.24
N LEU A 218 -9.99 6.59 8.47
CA LEU A 218 -11.39 6.26 8.74
C LEU A 218 -12.34 7.31 8.16
N PHE A 219 -11.97 8.58 8.23
CA PHE A 219 -12.75 9.66 7.65
C PHE A 219 -12.73 9.61 6.12
N ALA A 220 -11.57 9.37 5.51
CA ALA A 220 -11.39 9.31 4.06
C ALA A 220 -12.13 8.11 3.43
N TRP A 221 -12.14 6.96 4.08
CA TRP A 221 -12.81 5.75 3.55
C TRP A 221 -14.31 5.94 3.33
N LYS A 222 -14.97 6.78 4.09
CA LYS A 222 -16.39 7.10 3.90
C LYS A 222 -16.69 7.63 2.49
N PHE A 223 -15.70 8.22 1.84
CA PHE A 223 -15.80 8.79 0.50
C PHE A 223 -15.27 7.87 -0.61
N ALA A 224 -14.60 6.77 -0.27
CA ALA A 224 -13.95 5.85 -1.22
C ALA A 224 -14.92 4.85 -1.89
N LYS A 225 -16.20 5.22 -2.08
CA LYS A 225 -17.26 4.30 -2.54
C LYS A 225 -17.53 4.30 -4.04
N LYS A 226 -17.17 5.37 -4.78
CA LYS A 226 -17.64 5.60 -6.16
C LYS A 226 -16.55 6.01 -7.16
N GLY A 227 -15.30 5.60 -6.91
CA GLY A 227 -14.16 5.90 -7.76
C GLY A 227 -13.55 7.29 -7.54
N PHE A 228 -12.42 7.53 -8.21
CA PHE A 228 -11.52 8.66 -7.92
C PHE A 228 -12.18 10.04 -8.02
N PHE A 229 -12.97 10.33 -9.04
CA PHE A 229 -13.54 11.67 -9.22
C PHE A 229 -14.48 12.06 -8.07
N LYS A 230 -15.28 11.12 -7.57
CA LYS A 230 -16.14 11.33 -6.41
C LYS A 230 -15.35 11.45 -5.10
N PHE A 231 -14.28 10.68 -4.97
CA PHE A 231 -13.34 10.84 -3.85
C PHE A 231 -12.68 12.22 -3.88
N LYS A 232 -12.18 12.64 -5.05
CA LYS A 232 -11.49 13.93 -5.26
C LYS A 232 -12.32 15.14 -4.80
N GLU A 233 -13.64 15.13 -4.98
CA GLU A 233 -14.54 16.19 -4.52
C GLU A 233 -14.48 16.40 -2.99
N ASN A 234 -14.04 15.38 -2.23
CA ASN A 234 -13.95 15.40 -0.78
C ASN A 234 -12.52 15.61 -0.23
N ILE A 235 -11.49 15.66 -1.08
CA ILE A 235 -10.10 15.93 -0.66
C ILE A 235 -9.98 17.19 0.21
N PRO A 236 -10.62 18.33 -0.10
CA PRO A 236 -10.54 19.52 0.76
C PRO A 236 -11.02 19.26 2.19
N LYS A 237 -12.08 18.46 2.37
CA LYS A 237 -12.61 18.10 3.69
C LYS A 237 -11.66 17.15 4.44
N ILE A 238 -11.05 16.23 3.71
CA ILE A 238 -10.05 15.30 4.28
C ILE A 238 -8.83 16.09 4.75
N ASN A 239 -8.31 16.99 3.93
CA ASN A 239 -7.19 17.84 4.29
C ASN A 239 -7.48 18.73 5.49
N GLN A 240 -8.70 19.31 5.58
CA GLN A 240 -9.11 20.07 6.75
C GLN A 240 -9.09 19.19 8.02
N ARG A 241 -9.60 17.96 7.94
CA ARG A 241 -9.58 17.01 9.08
C ARG A 241 -8.16 16.68 9.53
N ILE A 242 -7.25 16.47 8.58
CA ILE A 242 -5.83 16.24 8.87
C ILE A 242 -5.24 17.43 9.62
N LEU A 243 -5.46 18.65 9.13
CA LEU A 243 -4.95 19.89 9.77
C LEU A 243 -5.51 20.10 11.18
N GLU A 244 -6.79 19.80 11.41
CA GLU A 244 -7.41 19.87 12.74
C GLU A 244 -6.77 18.87 13.70
N ASN A 245 -6.45 17.66 13.26
CA ASN A 245 -5.78 16.65 14.07
C ASN A 245 -4.33 17.05 14.39
N TYR A 246 -3.58 17.57 13.42
CA TYR A 246 -2.23 18.10 13.66
C TYR A 246 -2.24 19.26 14.67
N SER A 247 -3.21 20.16 14.59
CA SER A 247 -3.31 21.29 15.52
C SER A 247 -3.62 20.85 16.96
N LYS A 248 -4.39 19.77 17.13
CA LYS A 248 -4.72 19.22 18.46
C LYS A 248 -3.57 18.45 19.11
N ASN A 249 -2.71 17.85 18.31
CA ASN A 249 -1.58 17.04 18.82
C ASN A 249 -0.31 17.85 19.07
N ASN A 250 -0.28 19.13 18.72
CA ASN A 250 0.84 20.07 18.95
C ASN A 250 0.61 21.03 20.13
N PHE A 251 -0.40 20.77 20.96
CA PHE A 251 -0.66 21.44 22.25
C PHE A 251 -0.70 20.36 23.38
#